data_6e4debed5b7c4ee2ce0a68afff069be0
#
_entry.id   6e4debed5b7c4ee2ce0a68afff069be0
#
_cell.length_a   1.000
_cell.length_b   1.000
_cell.length_c   1.000
_cell.angle_alpha   90.00
_cell.angle_beta   90.00
_cell.angle_gamma   90.00
#
_symmetry.space_group_name_H-M   'P 1'
#
loop_
_entity.id
_entity.type
_entity.pdbx_description
1 polymer ?
#
loop_
_entity_poly.entity_id
_entity_poly.type
_entity_poly.pdbx_seq_one_letter_code
_entity_poly.pdbx_strand_id
1 'polypeptide(L)'
;MDDIVEDSTKPVSKREPMMDGSGIYTVARQRAEEMLGSQVQHPFGPDWEVFKVRGKIFLLLTAVTGQQQMIIKAEPEDCQALQQQYPFIAPGYHMNKRHWVSVYSHAELHQQLIEELVTDSYRLVVEKLPRGQRPIDPSSGH
;
A
#
# COMPACT_ATOMS: atom_id res chain seq x y z
N MET A 1 -10.05 32.86 1.57
CA MET A 1 -10.08 32.23 1.41
C MET A 1 -9.82 31.68 1.48
N ASP A 2 -9.94 31.73 1.47
CA ASP A 2 -10.03 30.88 1.50
C ASP A 2 -9.70 30.32 1.33
N ASP A 3 -9.82 30.46 1.30
CA ASP A 3 -9.87 29.67 1.19
C ASP A 3 -9.43 29.16 1.10
N ILE A 4 -9.56 29.50 1.16
CA ILE A 4 -9.51 28.78 1.16
C ILE A 4 -9.41 28.19 1.48
N VAL A 5 -9.68 28.47 1.67
CA VAL A 5 -9.91 27.69 1.98
C VAL A 5 -10.08 27.09 2.25
N GLU A 6 -10.42 27.11 2.41
CA GLU A 6 -10.91 26.34 2.61
C GLU A 6 -10.96 25.66 2.73
N ASP A 7 -11.22 26.00 2.82
CA ASP A 7 -11.59 25.16 2.99
C ASP A 7 -11.46 24.68 3.23
N SER A 8 -11.61 25.06 3.34
CA SER A 8 -11.86 24.35 3.57
C SER A 8 -11.98 23.83 4.03
N THR A 9 -12.32 24.04 4.20
CA THR A 9 -12.70 23.53 4.46
C THR A 9 -12.88 22.83 4.81
N LYS A 10 -13.27 22.61 4.80
CA LYS A 10 -13.62 21.81 4.92
C LYS A 10 -14.04 21.09 5.42
N PRO A 11 -14.41 20.83 5.50
CA PRO A 11 -14.85 19.92 5.81
C PRO A 11 -15.05 19.17 6.10
N VAL A 12 -15.34 18.82 5.97
CA VAL A 12 -15.60 18.04 5.91
C VAL A 12 -15.64 17.37 6.42
N SER A 13 -15.88 16.96 6.52
CA SER A 13 -15.94 16.13 6.67
C SER A 13 -16.03 15.38 7.25
N LYS A 14 -16.56 14.75 7.55
CA LYS A 14 -16.85 13.75 7.87
C LYS A 14 -17.44 12.81 7.24
N ARG A 15 -18.20 12.77 6.94
CA ARG A 15 -18.68 11.86 6.00
C ARG A 15 -17.67 10.82 5.68
N GLU A 16 -18.05 9.79 4.99
CA GLU A 16 -17.05 8.89 4.54
C GLU A 16 -16.05 9.67 3.76
N PRO A 17 -14.95 9.83 4.29
CA PRO A 17 -14.00 10.72 3.66
C PRO A 17 -13.45 10.15 2.40
N MET A 18 -13.25 11.03 1.47
CA MET A 18 -12.43 10.71 0.34
C MET A 18 -11.02 10.54 0.80
N MET A 19 -10.31 9.63 0.19
CA MET A 19 -8.91 9.45 0.46
C MET A 19 -8.14 10.60 -0.14
N ASP A 20 -7.43 11.32 0.68
CA ASP A 20 -6.47 12.29 0.17
C ASP A 20 -5.09 11.68 0.22
N GLY A 21 -4.08 12.47 -0.08
CA GLY A 21 -2.72 11.98 -0.14
C GLY A 21 -2.23 11.38 1.17
N SER A 22 -2.63 11.95 2.31
CA SER A 22 -2.20 11.41 3.59
C SER A 22 -2.98 10.17 3.94
N GLY A 23 -4.19 10.03 3.43
CA GLY A 23 -5.02 8.88 3.70
C GLY A 23 -4.43 7.58 3.21
N ILE A 24 -3.82 7.59 2.02
CA ILE A 24 -3.25 6.37 1.48
C ILE A 24 -2.11 5.87 2.38
N TYR A 25 -1.26 6.80 2.87
CA TYR A 25 -0.19 6.41 3.78
C TYR A 25 -0.74 5.84 5.08
N THR A 26 -1.71 6.53 5.67
CA THR A 26 -2.25 6.12 6.96
C THR A 26 -2.85 4.73 6.89
N VAL A 27 -3.68 4.49 5.90
CA VAL A 27 -4.39 3.21 5.79
C VAL A 27 -3.39 2.09 5.45
N ALA A 28 -2.50 2.32 4.47
CA ALA A 28 -1.56 1.29 4.07
C ALA A 28 -0.60 0.95 5.19
N ARG A 29 -0.08 1.97 5.89
CA ARG A 29 0.85 1.75 6.99
C ARG A 29 0.17 0.97 8.11
N GLN A 30 -1.04 1.37 8.48
CA GLN A 30 -1.75 0.70 9.55
C GLN A 30 -1.99 -0.77 9.22
N ARG A 31 -2.44 -1.05 8.00
CA ARG A 31 -2.69 -2.44 7.60
C ARG A 31 -1.39 -3.23 7.59
N ALA A 32 -0.31 -2.65 7.07
CA ALA A 32 0.97 -3.35 7.02
C ALA A 32 1.47 -3.69 8.42
N GLU A 33 1.29 -2.78 9.38
CA GLU A 33 1.73 -3.01 10.75
C GLU A 33 0.95 -4.12 11.42
N GLU A 34 -0.25 -4.40 10.97
CA GLU A 34 -1.07 -5.50 11.51
C GLU A 34 -0.63 -6.86 10.98
N MET A 35 0.16 -6.90 9.93
CA MET A 35 0.57 -8.16 9.33
C MET A 35 1.64 -8.82 10.19
N LEU A 36 1.46 -10.12 10.42
CA LEU A 36 2.35 -10.89 11.30
C LEU A 36 3.78 -10.86 10.78
N GLY A 37 4.72 -10.46 11.64
CA GLY A 37 6.14 -10.43 11.27
C GLY A 37 6.56 -9.24 10.43
N SER A 38 5.68 -8.27 10.27
CA SER A 38 5.96 -7.07 9.49
C SER A 38 6.99 -6.18 10.19
N GLN A 39 7.92 -5.64 9.42
CA GLN A 39 8.92 -4.69 9.90
C GLN A 39 9.03 -3.55 8.90
N VAL A 40 9.19 -2.33 9.42
CA VAL A 40 9.37 -1.16 8.56
C VAL A 40 10.82 -0.73 8.60
N GLN A 41 11.37 -0.34 7.44
CA GLN A 41 12.73 0.12 7.32
C GLN A 41 12.77 1.33 6.38
N HIS A 42 13.86 2.08 6.46
CA HIS A 42 14.06 3.25 5.61
C HIS A 42 15.41 3.15 4.91
N PRO A 43 15.61 2.11 4.08
CA PRO A 43 16.95 1.85 3.49
C PRO A 43 17.35 2.89 2.46
N PHE A 44 16.39 3.65 1.93
CA PHE A 44 16.64 4.63 0.88
C PHE A 44 16.45 6.05 1.40
N GLY A 45 16.50 6.24 2.73
CA GLY A 45 16.33 7.55 3.33
C GLY A 45 14.89 7.79 3.78
N PRO A 46 14.61 9.01 4.29
CA PRO A 46 13.31 9.29 4.91
C PRO A 46 12.15 9.36 3.91
N ASP A 47 12.44 9.43 2.61
CA ASP A 47 11.38 9.57 1.60
C ASP A 47 10.74 8.23 1.27
N TRP A 48 11.25 7.13 1.80
CA TRP A 48 10.74 5.80 1.51
C TRP A 48 10.48 5.03 2.81
N GLU A 49 9.29 4.47 2.94
CA GLU A 49 9.00 3.48 3.98
C GLU A 49 8.90 2.12 3.28
N VAL A 50 9.66 1.16 3.74
CA VAL A 50 9.71 -0.16 3.13
C VAL A 50 9.30 -1.18 4.18
N PHE A 51 8.21 -1.89 3.91
CA PHE A 51 7.68 -2.90 4.84
C PHE A 51 8.07 -4.28 4.33
N LYS A 52 8.63 -5.07 5.23
CA LYS A 52 9.16 -6.39 4.91
C LYS A 52 8.60 -7.44 5.84
N VAL A 53 8.55 -8.67 5.36
CA VAL A 53 8.32 -9.84 6.19
C VAL A 53 9.43 -10.82 5.87
N ARG A 54 10.15 -11.25 6.90
CA ARG A 54 11.30 -12.16 6.74
C ARG A 54 12.28 -11.64 5.71
N GLY A 55 12.50 -10.33 5.70
CA GLY A 55 13.46 -9.70 4.79
C GLY A 55 12.97 -9.48 3.37
N LYS A 56 11.72 -9.83 3.07
CA LYS A 56 11.16 -9.65 1.74
C LYS A 56 10.17 -8.49 1.73
N ILE A 57 10.27 -7.63 0.73
CA ILE A 57 9.42 -6.44 0.65
C ILE A 57 8.00 -6.84 0.23
N PHE A 58 6.99 -6.27 0.91
CA PHE A 58 5.60 -6.42 0.47
C PHE A 58 4.88 -5.08 0.31
N LEU A 59 5.47 -3.98 0.76
CA LEU A 59 4.84 -2.67 0.62
C LEU A 59 5.92 -1.60 0.64
N LEU A 60 5.82 -0.63 -0.28
CA LEU A 60 6.65 0.58 -0.24
C LEU A 60 5.72 1.78 -0.28
N LEU A 61 6.06 2.80 0.49
CA LEU A 61 5.35 4.07 0.51
C LEU A 61 6.34 5.17 0.17
N THR A 62 5.99 6.03 -0.77
CA THR A 62 6.87 7.12 -1.15
C THR A 62 6.10 8.23 -1.86
N ALA A 63 6.66 9.43 -1.88
CA ALA A 63 6.13 10.56 -2.64
C ALA A 63 7.23 11.23 -3.46
N VAL A 64 8.29 10.49 -3.80
CA VAL A 64 9.44 11.09 -4.49
C VAL A 64 9.08 11.61 -5.88
N THR A 65 8.01 11.10 -6.48
CA THR A 65 7.58 11.58 -7.79
C THR A 65 6.71 12.84 -7.70
N GLY A 66 6.46 13.33 -6.49
CA GLY A 66 5.58 14.47 -6.25
C GLY A 66 4.17 14.08 -5.91
N GLN A 67 3.87 12.80 -5.88
CA GLN A 67 2.54 12.28 -5.56
C GLN A 67 2.71 11.07 -4.67
N GLN A 68 1.93 11.01 -3.61
CA GLN A 68 2.00 9.87 -2.69
C GLN A 68 1.50 8.61 -3.39
N GLN A 69 2.21 7.53 -3.16
CA GLN A 69 1.86 6.26 -3.75
C GLN A 69 2.21 5.13 -2.80
N MET A 70 1.47 4.03 -2.93
CA MET A 70 1.89 2.78 -2.34
C MET A 70 2.21 1.81 -3.49
N ILE A 71 3.22 0.98 -3.27
CA ILE A 71 3.67 0.03 -4.29
C ILE A 71 3.52 -1.35 -3.66
N ILE A 72 2.77 -2.21 -4.33
CA ILE A 72 2.47 -3.55 -3.79
C ILE A 72 2.72 -4.59 -4.86
N LYS A 73 2.86 -5.84 -4.41
CA LYS A 73 3.16 -6.97 -5.27
C LYS A 73 1.88 -7.71 -5.64
N ALA A 74 1.83 -8.21 -6.87
CA ALA A 74 0.73 -9.03 -7.34
C ALA A 74 1.24 -9.98 -8.41
N GLU A 75 0.46 -11.01 -8.71
CA GLU A 75 0.81 -11.87 -9.83
C GLU A 75 0.71 -11.10 -11.13
N PRO A 76 1.47 -11.49 -12.18
CA PRO A 76 1.45 -10.70 -13.42
C PRO A 76 0.07 -10.47 -14.01
N GLU A 77 -0.79 -11.46 -13.96
CA GLU A 77 -2.15 -11.32 -14.48
C GLU A 77 -2.94 -10.29 -13.69
N ASP A 78 -2.74 -10.29 -12.37
CA ASP A 78 -3.44 -9.35 -11.50
C ASP A 78 -2.88 -7.95 -11.66
N CYS A 79 -1.58 -7.82 -11.89
CA CYS A 79 -1.00 -6.51 -12.17
C CYS A 79 -1.65 -5.88 -13.40
N GLN A 80 -1.84 -6.67 -14.44
CA GLN A 80 -2.48 -6.17 -15.65
C GLN A 80 -3.94 -5.82 -15.42
N ALA A 81 -4.66 -6.70 -14.71
CA ALA A 81 -6.07 -6.48 -14.45
C ALA A 81 -6.30 -5.23 -13.61
N LEU A 82 -5.46 -5.02 -12.59
CA LEU A 82 -5.59 -3.84 -11.74
C LEU A 82 -5.36 -2.56 -12.53
N GLN A 83 -4.36 -2.56 -13.40
CA GLN A 83 -4.08 -1.37 -14.20
C GLN A 83 -5.21 -1.07 -15.19
N GLN A 84 -5.87 -2.09 -15.71
CA GLN A 84 -6.99 -1.91 -16.60
C GLN A 84 -8.24 -1.45 -15.86
N GLN A 85 -8.42 -1.93 -14.65
CA GLN A 85 -9.63 -1.65 -13.87
C GLN A 85 -9.60 -0.27 -13.22
N TYR A 86 -8.44 0.18 -12.77
CA TYR A 86 -8.33 1.40 -11.98
C TYR A 86 -7.39 2.40 -12.66
N PRO A 87 -7.89 3.62 -12.97
CA PRO A 87 -7.02 4.62 -13.63
C PRO A 87 -5.89 5.12 -12.75
N PHE A 88 -5.98 4.90 -11.43
CA PHE A 88 -4.96 5.35 -10.49
C PHE A 88 -3.93 4.26 -10.18
N ILE A 89 -3.94 3.15 -10.90
CA ILE A 89 -2.94 2.09 -10.72
C ILE A 89 -2.10 1.99 -11.98
N ALA A 90 -0.78 2.00 -11.79
CA ALA A 90 0.21 2.03 -12.86
C ALA A 90 1.29 0.99 -12.60
N PRO A 91 2.18 0.73 -13.57
CA PRO A 91 3.30 -0.17 -13.32
C PRO A 91 4.14 0.31 -12.15
N GLY A 92 4.68 -0.64 -11.38
CA GLY A 92 5.39 -0.32 -10.15
C GLY A 92 6.62 0.55 -10.37
N TYR A 93 6.66 1.69 -9.71
CA TYR A 93 7.75 2.64 -9.80
C TYR A 93 9.00 2.04 -9.17
N HIS A 94 10.09 1.99 -9.92
CA HIS A 94 11.38 1.44 -9.49
C HIS A 94 11.34 -0.04 -9.10
N MET A 95 10.29 -0.77 -9.48
CA MET A 95 10.19 -2.18 -9.19
C MET A 95 9.96 -2.96 -10.48
N ASN A 96 10.07 -4.28 -10.40
CA ASN A 96 9.79 -5.16 -11.54
C ASN A 96 8.32 -4.99 -11.93
N LYS A 97 8.08 -4.52 -13.14
CA LYS A 97 6.74 -4.12 -13.53
C LYS A 97 5.80 -5.28 -13.85
N ARG A 98 6.32 -6.50 -13.92
CA ARG A 98 5.47 -7.68 -14.06
C ARG A 98 4.82 -8.07 -12.73
N HIS A 99 5.46 -7.71 -11.61
CA HIS A 99 5.04 -8.19 -10.29
C HIS A 99 4.67 -7.09 -9.33
N TRP A 100 4.79 -5.82 -9.72
CA TRP A 100 4.56 -4.69 -8.83
C TRP A 100 3.71 -3.63 -9.51
N VAL A 101 2.81 -3.03 -8.75
CA VAL A 101 2.01 -1.90 -9.23
C VAL A 101 2.10 -0.76 -8.23
N SER A 102 2.00 0.47 -8.75
CA SER A 102 1.91 1.69 -7.95
C SER A 102 0.46 2.14 -7.89
N VAL A 103 -0.01 2.44 -6.69
CA VAL A 103 -1.38 2.91 -6.46
C VAL A 103 -1.26 4.35 -5.96
N TYR A 104 -1.84 5.27 -6.69
CA TYR A 104 -1.75 6.70 -6.39
C TYR A 104 -3.02 7.19 -5.72
N SER A 105 -2.90 8.29 -4.97
CA SER A 105 -4.07 8.94 -4.37
C SER A 105 -5.06 9.32 -5.46
N HIS A 106 -6.33 9.05 -5.21
CA HIS A 106 -7.37 9.31 -6.19
C HIS A 106 -8.71 9.37 -5.47
N ALA A 107 -9.62 10.16 -6.02
CA ALA A 107 -10.94 10.34 -5.42
C ALA A 107 -11.71 9.02 -5.32
N GLU A 108 -11.43 8.08 -6.21
CA GLU A 108 -12.13 6.78 -6.22
C GLU A 108 -11.41 5.70 -5.46
N LEU A 109 -10.29 6.01 -4.84
CA LEU A 109 -9.54 5.03 -4.07
C LEU A 109 -10.15 4.93 -2.66
N HIS A 110 -10.62 3.75 -2.30
CA HIS A 110 -11.30 3.53 -1.02
C HIS A 110 -10.39 2.81 -0.05
N GLN A 111 -10.64 3.05 1.24
CA GLN A 111 -9.88 2.43 2.31
C GLN A 111 -9.83 0.92 2.16
N GLN A 112 -10.99 0.30 1.88
CA GLN A 112 -11.05 -1.15 1.78
C GLN A 112 -10.15 -1.69 0.69
N LEU A 113 -10.09 -1.01 -0.45
CA LEU A 113 -9.23 -1.45 -1.55
C LEU A 113 -7.76 -1.37 -1.13
N ILE A 114 -7.36 -0.29 -0.46
CA ILE A 114 -5.99 -0.18 0.04
C ILE A 114 -5.67 -1.36 0.95
N GLU A 115 -6.56 -1.66 1.88
CA GLU A 115 -6.33 -2.75 2.84
C GLU A 115 -6.23 -4.09 2.14
N GLU A 116 -7.08 -4.33 1.15
CA GLU A 116 -7.05 -5.60 0.42
C GLU A 116 -5.77 -5.76 -0.37
N LEU A 117 -5.33 -4.69 -1.02
CA LEU A 117 -4.12 -4.77 -1.83
C LEU A 117 -2.88 -5.00 -0.98
N VAL A 118 -2.80 -4.34 0.18
CA VAL A 118 -1.68 -4.56 1.11
C VAL A 118 -1.70 -6.00 1.62
N THR A 119 -2.88 -6.48 2.03
CA THR A 119 -3.02 -7.84 2.55
C THR A 119 -2.66 -8.87 1.51
N ASP A 120 -3.14 -8.69 0.28
CA ASP A 120 -2.85 -9.65 -0.79
C ASP A 120 -1.37 -9.67 -1.14
N SER A 121 -0.73 -8.50 -1.12
CA SER A 121 0.71 -8.42 -1.37
C SER A 121 1.49 -9.18 -0.30
N TYR A 122 1.13 -8.96 0.96
CA TYR A 122 1.74 -9.66 2.09
C TYR A 122 1.59 -11.18 1.91
N ARG A 123 0.37 -11.63 1.63
CA ARG A 123 0.11 -13.06 1.49
C ARG A 123 0.92 -13.68 0.35
N LEU A 124 1.02 -12.96 -0.75
CA LEU A 124 1.78 -13.45 -1.89
C LEU A 124 3.25 -13.63 -1.53
N VAL A 125 3.82 -12.66 -0.82
CA VAL A 125 5.21 -12.75 -0.40
C VAL A 125 5.40 -13.91 0.57
N VAL A 126 4.50 -14.06 1.54
CA VAL A 126 4.60 -15.16 2.53
C VAL A 126 4.50 -16.52 1.85
N GLU A 127 3.60 -16.64 0.88
CA GLU A 127 3.44 -17.93 0.18
C GLU A 127 4.70 -18.37 -0.53
N LYS A 128 5.54 -17.42 -0.93
CA LYS A 128 6.78 -17.75 -1.64
C LYS A 128 7.96 -18.00 -0.70
N LEU A 129 7.75 -17.85 0.59
CA LEU A 129 8.77 -18.18 1.57
C LEU A 129 8.81 -19.69 1.80
N PRO A 130 9.98 -20.26 2.11
CA PRO A 130 10.03 -21.65 2.59
C PRO A 130 9.13 -21.81 3.80
N ARG A 131 8.51 -22.98 3.95
CA ARG A 131 7.55 -23.20 5.02
C ARG A 131 8.11 -22.85 6.39
N GLY A 132 9.34 -23.22 6.65
CA GLY A 132 9.94 -22.96 7.95
C GLY A 132 10.18 -21.49 8.23
N GLN A 133 10.10 -20.63 7.24
CA GLN A 133 10.31 -19.21 7.40
C GLN A 133 9.02 -18.39 7.45
N ARG A 134 7.87 -19.03 7.23
CA ARG A 134 6.61 -18.30 7.23
C ARG A 134 6.24 -17.93 8.65
N PRO A 135 5.77 -16.69 8.87
CA PRO A 135 5.28 -16.32 10.20
C PRO A 135 4.13 -17.23 10.62
N ILE A 136 4.09 -17.55 11.91
CA ILE A 136 3.06 -18.41 12.46
C ILE A 136 2.19 -17.58 13.37
N ASP A 137 0.88 -17.61 13.11
CA ASP A 137 -0.08 -16.94 13.93
C ASP A 137 -0.51 -17.90 15.04
N PRO A 138 -0.13 -17.63 16.29
CA PRO A 138 -0.51 -18.54 17.38
C PRO A 138 -2.00 -18.74 17.51
N SER A 139 -2.78 -17.75 17.12
CA SER A 139 -4.24 -17.85 17.25
C SER A 139 -4.83 -18.78 16.20
N SER A 140 -4.06 -19.17 15.18
CA SER A 140 -4.56 -20.08 14.16
C SER A 140 -4.51 -21.53 14.60
N GLY A 141 -3.87 -21.84 15.70
CA GLY A 141 -3.90 -23.18 16.29
C GLY A 141 -2.94 -24.19 15.69
N HIS A 142 -1.95 -23.75 14.94
CA HIS A 142 -0.94 -24.71 14.46
C HIS A 142 0.41 -24.12 14.28
#